data_bbfd804ef84338c472393eb5b9b13e92
#
_entry.id   bbfd804ef84338c472393eb5b9b13e92
#
_cell.length_a   1.000
_cell.length_b   1.000
_cell.length_c   1.000
_cell.angle_alpha   90.00
_cell.angle_beta   90.00
_cell.angle_gamma   90.00
#
_symmetry.space_group_name_H-M   'P 1'
#
loop_
_entity.id
_entity.type
_entity.pdbx_description
1 polymer ?
#
loop_
_entity_poly.entity_id
_entity_poly.type
_entity_poly.pdbx_seq_one_letter_code
_entity_poly.pdbx_strand_id
1 'polypeptide(L)'
;VPEDNYLNKISTPKVADAVAKNDMKAAWLAELADLNVCSQKGLVEMFDGSIGAGSVYMPFGGKYQLTETQSMVAKLPVAHGKCDTVTMMAYGFDPYLASWSPYHGAIYAVLESLSRIVTAGGDYKKIRFTFQEYFRRMNEDPKRWSQPFAALLGAYNAQIGFGLPSIGGKDSMSGTFNDIDVPPTLVSFAVDVAKEQDIITPELKAAGNELLYFTIDKDEYDVPVYAQVMKLYDAVHALIQKGAIVSAYALDGKGLAAALAKMAFGNKLGVTVDTDVTTDTLFAPGFGNIVAEVPAGKTAEVYEALHNAGLSANVKRAGAVNEEAAFICGDMKLAIDEALNAWTGTLEKVFPTRATEDKEEVKTDLYHADSVYVCKHKVARPTVFIPVFPGTNCEYDSAKAFERAGADTIVKVFKNLNAEDIRESVDEFTKAIDQAQIIMFPGGFSAGDEPEGSAKFFATAFRNAKMTEAVMKLLNERDGLALGICNG
;
A
#
# COMPACT_ATOMS: atom_id res chain seq x y z
N VAL A 1 -22.17 24.54 -3.25
CA VAL A 1 -21.99 23.18 -3.80
C VAL A 1 -22.49 23.21 -5.24
N PRO A 2 -21.71 22.69 -6.23
CA PRO A 2 -22.16 22.63 -7.64
C PRO A 2 -23.49 21.87 -7.78
N GLU A 3 -24.33 22.26 -8.76
CA GLU A 3 -25.63 21.64 -9.00
C GLU A 3 -25.55 20.13 -9.27
N ASP A 4 -24.43 19.65 -9.84
CA ASP A 4 -24.18 18.25 -10.19
C ASP A 4 -23.32 17.57 -9.13
N ASN A 5 -23.91 17.33 -7.95
CA ASN A 5 -23.18 16.81 -6.78
C ASN A 5 -22.76 15.34 -6.95
N TYR A 6 -21.46 15.13 -7.11
CA TYR A 6 -20.85 13.80 -7.27
C TYR A 6 -21.10 12.87 -6.06
N LEU A 7 -21.16 13.42 -4.84
CA LEU A 7 -21.28 12.64 -3.61
C LEU A 7 -22.67 12.01 -3.39
N ASN A 8 -23.68 12.44 -4.13
CA ASN A 8 -25.07 12.08 -3.88
C ASN A 8 -25.74 11.34 -5.07
N LYS A 9 -24.96 10.85 -6.03
CA LYS A 9 -25.50 10.15 -7.18
C LYS A 9 -24.63 8.96 -7.61
N ILE A 10 -25.26 8.01 -8.30
CA ILE A 10 -24.55 6.93 -8.99
C ILE A 10 -23.71 7.54 -10.12
N SER A 11 -22.38 7.47 -9.98
CA SER A 11 -21.44 8.17 -10.85
C SER A 11 -21.15 7.42 -12.16
N THR A 12 -21.34 6.10 -12.19
CA THR A 12 -21.06 5.25 -13.36
C THR A 12 -22.30 5.19 -14.27
N PRO A 13 -22.28 5.75 -15.50
CA PRO A 13 -23.46 5.81 -16.37
C PRO A 13 -24.11 4.46 -16.65
N LYS A 14 -23.32 3.40 -16.88
CA LYS A 14 -23.85 2.05 -17.13
C LYS A 14 -24.58 1.49 -15.92
N VAL A 15 -24.13 1.80 -14.71
CA VAL A 15 -24.80 1.40 -13.47
C VAL A 15 -26.12 2.14 -13.33
N ALA A 16 -26.10 3.47 -13.50
CA ALA A 16 -27.30 4.29 -13.44
C ALA A 16 -28.38 3.84 -14.47
N ASP A 17 -27.98 3.52 -15.69
CA ASP A 17 -28.85 3.00 -16.73
C ASP A 17 -29.48 1.65 -16.38
N ALA A 18 -28.71 0.74 -15.78
CA ALA A 18 -29.19 -0.56 -15.35
C ALA A 18 -30.16 -0.43 -14.16
N VAL A 19 -29.83 0.42 -13.20
CA VAL A 19 -30.71 0.75 -12.05
C VAL A 19 -32.02 1.35 -12.52
N ALA A 20 -32.01 2.28 -13.46
CA ALA A 20 -33.23 2.87 -14.03
C ALA A 20 -34.14 1.84 -14.74
N LYS A 21 -33.56 0.72 -15.17
CA LYS A 21 -34.28 -0.41 -15.79
C LYS A 21 -34.70 -1.49 -14.80
N ASN A 22 -34.42 -1.30 -13.48
CA ASN A 22 -34.57 -2.30 -12.43
C ASN A 22 -33.78 -3.60 -12.68
N ASP A 23 -32.68 -3.52 -13.43
CA ASP A 23 -31.77 -4.65 -13.66
C ASP A 23 -30.60 -4.61 -12.66
N MET A 24 -30.86 -5.09 -11.46
CA MET A 24 -29.91 -5.11 -10.36
C MET A 24 -28.66 -5.94 -10.69
N LYS A 25 -28.85 -7.06 -11.44
CA LYS A 25 -27.72 -7.90 -11.85
C LYS A 25 -26.80 -7.18 -12.82
N ALA A 26 -27.37 -6.53 -13.85
CA ALA A 26 -26.60 -5.74 -14.80
C ALA A 26 -25.90 -4.56 -14.12
N ALA A 27 -26.56 -3.91 -13.14
CA ALA A 27 -25.95 -2.83 -12.35
C ALA A 27 -24.72 -3.31 -11.59
N TRP A 28 -24.81 -4.44 -10.88
CA TRP A 28 -23.69 -5.00 -10.11
C TRP A 28 -22.52 -5.42 -11.01
N LEU A 29 -22.79 -6.08 -12.12
CA LEU A 29 -21.75 -6.47 -13.09
C LEU A 29 -21.08 -5.25 -13.74
N ALA A 30 -21.86 -4.20 -14.07
CA ALA A 30 -21.33 -2.97 -14.63
C ALA A 30 -20.44 -2.21 -13.64
N GLU A 31 -20.82 -2.23 -12.33
CA GLU A 31 -20.01 -1.63 -11.26
C GLU A 31 -18.67 -2.35 -11.12
N LEU A 32 -18.68 -3.68 -11.08
CA LEU A 32 -17.45 -4.47 -10.94
C LEU A 32 -16.52 -4.34 -12.15
N ALA A 33 -17.06 -4.09 -13.34
CA ALA A 33 -16.28 -3.90 -14.55
C ALA A 33 -15.79 -2.45 -14.75
N ASP A 34 -16.18 -1.49 -13.90
CA ASP A 34 -15.71 -0.10 -13.97
C ASP A 34 -14.21 -0.03 -13.70
N LEU A 35 -13.48 0.86 -14.43
CA LEU A 35 -12.02 0.99 -14.31
C LEU A 35 -11.54 1.37 -12.90
N ASN A 36 -12.38 2.04 -12.11
CA ASN A 36 -12.04 2.40 -10.72
C ASN A 36 -12.41 1.31 -9.71
N VAL A 37 -13.05 0.22 -10.16
CA VAL A 37 -13.44 -0.92 -9.31
C VAL A 37 -12.72 -2.19 -9.68
N CYS A 38 -12.51 -2.42 -10.98
CA CYS A 38 -11.99 -3.68 -11.51
C CYS A 38 -10.63 -4.05 -10.93
N SER A 39 -10.33 -5.35 -10.96
CA SER A 39 -9.09 -5.89 -10.41
C SER A 39 -7.87 -5.34 -11.13
N GLN A 40 -6.90 -4.87 -10.35
CA GLN A 40 -5.56 -4.51 -10.81
C GLN A 40 -4.54 -5.62 -10.51
N LYS A 41 -5.00 -6.84 -10.26
CA LYS A 41 -4.14 -7.95 -9.82
C LYS A 41 -2.97 -8.21 -10.77
N GLY A 42 -3.21 -8.24 -12.07
CA GLY A 42 -2.15 -8.44 -13.07
C GLY A 42 -1.07 -7.36 -13.01
N LEU A 43 -1.43 -6.09 -12.79
CA LEU A 43 -0.47 -5.01 -12.60
C LEU A 43 0.29 -5.14 -11.28
N VAL A 44 -0.42 -5.43 -10.19
CA VAL A 44 0.17 -5.54 -8.84
C VAL A 44 1.14 -6.72 -8.77
N GLU A 45 0.84 -7.85 -9.38
CA GLU A 45 1.68 -9.05 -9.40
C GLU A 45 2.94 -8.93 -10.28
N MET A 46 3.09 -7.84 -11.05
CA MET A 46 4.36 -7.51 -11.69
C MET A 46 5.42 -7.05 -10.68
N PHE A 47 5.03 -6.73 -9.44
CA PHE A 47 5.91 -6.28 -8.38
C PHE A 47 5.95 -7.33 -7.26
N ASP A 48 7.06 -7.35 -6.53
CA ASP A 48 7.26 -8.27 -5.41
C ASP A 48 6.57 -7.74 -4.15
N GLY A 49 5.46 -8.37 -3.76
CA GLY A 49 4.68 -8.00 -2.57
C GLY A 49 5.24 -8.54 -1.25
N SER A 50 6.30 -9.35 -1.28
CA SER A 50 6.85 -10.04 -0.10
C SER A 50 8.30 -9.66 0.22
N ILE A 51 8.84 -8.63 -0.40
CA ILE A 51 10.22 -8.15 -0.18
C ILE A 51 10.49 -7.95 1.32
N GLY A 52 11.62 -8.50 1.77
CA GLY A 52 12.03 -8.43 3.17
C GLY A 52 11.28 -9.36 4.11
N ALA A 53 10.32 -10.16 3.62
CA ALA A 53 9.53 -11.14 4.38
C ALA A 53 8.84 -10.55 5.63
N GLY A 54 8.52 -9.26 5.59
CA GLY A 54 7.84 -8.54 6.67
C GLY A 54 6.35 -8.28 6.43
N SER A 55 5.82 -8.65 5.25
CA SER A 55 4.42 -8.39 4.89
C SER A 55 3.46 -9.15 5.82
N VAL A 56 2.55 -8.42 6.47
CA VAL A 56 1.41 -8.94 7.21
C VAL A 56 0.19 -9.02 6.28
N TYR A 57 0.00 -7.99 5.45
CA TYR A 57 -0.94 -8.02 4.35
C TYR A 57 -0.21 -8.34 3.04
N MET A 58 -0.73 -9.32 2.31
CA MET A 58 -0.46 -9.45 0.89
C MET A 58 -1.44 -8.54 0.12
N PRO A 59 -1.12 -8.10 -1.09
CA PRO A 59 -2.02 -7.22 -1.86
C PRO A 59 -3.44 -7.78 -2.07
N PHE A 60 -3.56 -9.09 -2.10
CA PHE A 60 -4.83 -9.80 -2.18
C PHE A 60 -4.91 -10.87 -1.10
N GLY A 61 -5.98 -10.80 -0.28
CA GLY A 61 -6.20 -11.68 0.86
C GLY A 61 -7.20 -12.80 0.60
N GLY A 62 -7.41 -13.61 1.65
CA GLY A 62 -8.29 -14.77 1.64
C GLY A 62 -7.64 -16.04 1.07
N LYS A 63 -8.34 -17.16 1.19
CA LYS A 63 -7.87 -18.48 0.75
C LYS A 63 -7.50 -18.53 -0.73
N TYR A 64 -8.21 -17.76 -1.56
CA TYR A 64 -8.00 -17.70 -3.01
C TYR A 64 -7.18 -16.48 -3.45
N GLN A 65 -6.74 -15.64 -2.51
CA GLN A 65 -5.99 -14.40 -2.79
C GLN A 65 -6.70 -13.48 -3.81
N LEU A 66 -7.98 -13.20 -3.54
CA LEU A 66 -8.84 -12.43 -4.43
C LEU A 66 -9.53 -11.24 -3.75
N THR A 67 -9.43 -11.09 -2.41
CA THR A 67 -9.88 -9.87 -1.73
C THR A 67 -8.78 -8.84 -1.76
N GLU A 68 -9.02 -7.73 -2.46
CA GLU A 68 -8.13 -6.58 -2.49
C GLU A 68 -7.99 -5.95 -1.10
N THR A 69 -6.76 -5.79 -0.61
CA THR A 69 -6.49 -5.13 0.66
C THR A 69 -6.39 -3.62 0.46
N GLN A 70 -6.95 -2.86 1.41
CA GLN A 70 -7.04 -1.40 1.28
C GLN A 70 -5.84 -0.67 1.90
N SER A 71 -4.97 -1.39 2.58
CA SER A 71 -3.78 -0.84 3.22
C SER A 71 -2.60 -1.79 3.11
N MET A 72 -1.41 -1.25 3.11
CA MET A 72 -0.17 -1.99 3.34
C MET A 72 0.00 -2.18 4.85
N VAL A 73 0.31 -3.40 5.28
CA VAL A 73 0.69 -3.72 6.66
C VAL A 73 1.93 -4.59 6.65
N ALA A 74 3.01 -4.11 7.28
CA ALA A 74 4.28 -4.82 7.31
C ALA A 74 4.97 -4.67 8.67
N LYS A 75 5.65 -5.72 9.11
CA LYS A 75 6.47 -5.69 10.33
C LYS A 75 7.64 -4.74 10.18
N LEU A 76 7.97 -4.03 11.27
CA LEU A 76 9.20 -3.25 11.30
C LEU A 76 10.40 -4.19 11.16
N PRO A 77 11.31 -3.91 10.21
CA PRO A 77 12.53 -4.69 10.08
C PRO A 77 13.43 -4.44 11.28
N VAL A 78 13.91 -5.52 11.92
CA VAL A 78 14.88 -5.48 13.01
C VAL A 78 16.10 -6.29 12.64
N ALA A 79 17.26 -5.86 13.08
CA ALA A 79 18.52 -6.56 12.79
C ALA A 79 18.54 -7.96 13.42
N HIS A 80 18.05 -8.10 14.64
CA HIS A 80 18.02 -9.36 15.39
C HIS A 80 16.71 -9.54 16.15
N GLY A 81 16.28 -10.80 16.32
CA GLY A 81 15.09 -11.15 17.07
C GLY A 81 13.79 -11.07 16.26
N LYS A 82 12.66 -10.92 16.96
CA LYS A 82 11.32 -10.82 16.37
C LYS A 82 10.70 -9.48 16.77
N CYS A 83 9.97 -8.89 15.84
CA CYS A 83 9.19 -7.69 16.07
C CYS A 83 7.71 -7.97 15.79
N ASP A 84 6.85 -7.59 16.71
CA ASP A 84 5.38 -7.65 16.59
C ASP A 84 4.76 -6.29 16.23
N THR A 85 5.60 -5.25 16.13
CA THR A 85 5.16 -3.93 15.70
C THR A 85 5.09 -3.90 14.18
N VAL A 86 3.98 -3.37 13.66
CA VAL A 86 3.72 -3.19 12.23
C VAL A 86 3.59 -1.72 11.90
N THR A 87 4.03 -1.35 10.70
CA THR A 87 3.64 -0.09 10.06
C THR A 87 2.45 -0.36 9.15
N MET A 88 1.56 0.61 9.09
CA MET A 88 0.39 0.59 8.22
C MET A 88 0.43 1.82 7.33
N MET A 89 0.05 1.67 6.06
CA MET A 89 -0.10 2.79 5.15
C MET A 89 -1.32 2.55 4.26
N ALA A 90 -2.16 3.56 4.12
CA ALA A 90 -3.25 3.58 3.17
C ALA A 90 -3.27 4.90 2.41
N TYR A 91 -3.83 4.91 1.22
CA TYR A 91 -4.03 6.13 0.45
C TYR A 91 -5.51 6.42 0.24
N GLY A 92 -5.83 7.66 -0.09
CA GLY A 92 -7.15 8.08 -0.54
C GLY A 92 -7.02 9.06 -1.70
N PHE A 93 -7.82 8.85 -2.74
CA PHE A 93 -7.94 9.72 -3.90
C PHE A 93 -9.06 9.24 -4.83
N ASP A 94 -9.91 10.16 -5.26
CA ASP A 94 -10.88 9.93 -6.33
C ASP A 94 -10.75 11.03 -7.39
N PRO A 95 -10.38 10.69 -8.65
CA PRO A 95 -10.14 11.68 -9.69
C PRO A 95 -11.41 12.40 -10.15
N TYR A 96 -12.58 11.76 -10.06
CA TYR A 96 -13.85 12.36 -10.45
C TYR A 96 -14.36 13.33 -9.39
N LEU A 97 -14.27 12.95 -8.11
CA LEU A 97 -14.59 13.83 -6.99
C LEU A 97 -13.66 15.06 -7.00
N ALA A 98 -12.35 14.86 -7.19
CA ALA A 98 -11.39 15.94 -7.28
C ALA A 98 -11.63 16.86 -8.49
N SER A 99 -12.08 16.32 -9.62
CA SER A 99 -12.45 17.10 -10.79
C SER A 99 -13.74 17.89 -10.59
N TRP A 100 -14.72 17.34 -9.87
CA TRP A 100 -15.96 18.02 -9.53
C TRP A 100 -15.69 19.16 -8.54
N SER A 101 -14.91 18.90 -7.47
CA SER A 101 -14.52 19.88 -6.46
C SER A 101 -13.16 19.50 -5.84
N PRO A 102 -12.07 20.20 -6.19
CA PRO A 102 -10.76 19.93 -5.57
C PRO A 102 -10.76 20.05 -4.04
N TYR A 103 -11.60 20.93 -3.49
CA TYR A 103 -11.78 21.10 -2.04
C TYR A 103 -12.35 19.85 -1.38
N HIS A 104 -13.48 19.33 -1.91
CA HIS A 104 -14.07 18.10 -1.40
C HIS A 104 -13.17 16.90 -1.72
N GLY A 105 -12.57 16.86 -2.91
CA GLY A 105 -11.62 15.80 -3.29
C GLY A 105 -10.51 15.62 -2.27
N ALA A 106 -9.94 16.71 -1.78
CA ALA A 106 -8.89 16.67 -0.76
C ALA A 106 -9.41 16.26 0.63
N ILE A 107 -10.59 16.75 1.06
CA ILE A 107 -11.22 16.33 2.31
C ILE A 107 -11.47 14.81 2.31
N TYR A 108 -12.07 14.32 1.25
CA TYR A 108 -12.44 12.91 1.14
C TYR A 108 -11.22 12.01 0.86
N ALA A 109 -10.15 12.51 0.26
CA ALA A 109 -8.88 11.79 0.17
C ALA A 109 -8.29 11.55 1.57
N VAL A 110 -8.31 12.56 2.45
CA VAL A 110 -7.89 12.40 3.86
C VAL A 110 -8.79 11.41 4.58
N LEU A 111 -10.11 11.54 4.46
CA LEU A 111 -11.08 10.64 5.10
C LEU A 111 -10.92 9.20 4.62
N GLU A 112 -10.74 8.97 3.32
CA GLU A 112 -10.58 7.65 2.74
C GLU A 112 -9.30 6.96 3.21
N SER A 113 -8.16 7.65 3.19
CA SER A 113 -6.91 7.09 3.71
C SER A 113 -7.00 6.74 5.19
N LEU A 114 -7.70 7.55 5.98
CA LEU A 114 -7.92 7.33 7.40
C LEU A 114 -8.85 6.15 7.66
N SER A 115 -10.00 6.05 6.97
CA SER A 115 -10.96 4.94 7.12
C SER A 115 -10.34 3.59 6.79
N ARG A 116 -9.48 3.52 5.77
CA ARG A 116 -8.75 2.31 5.38
C ARG A 116 -7.77 1.81 6.44
N ILE A 117 -7.15 2.70 7.19
CA ILE A 117 -6.32 2.33 8.35
C ILE A 117 -7.20 1.76 9.48
N VAL A 118 -8.33 2.41 9.78
CA VAL A 118 -9.24 1.97 10.84
C VAL A 118 -9.83 0.60 10.54
N THR A 119 -10.25 0.34 9.31
CA THR A 119 -10.81 -0.97 8.91
C THR A 119 -9.79 -2.11 8.96
N ALA A 120 -8.51 -1.79 8.90
CA ALA A 120 -7.43 -2.75 9.11
C ALA A 120 -7.07 -2.99 10.59
N GLY A 121 -7.66 -2.23 11.53
CA GLY A 121 -7.40 -2.35 12.97
C GLY A 121 -6.53 -1.24 13.57
N GLY A 122 -6.12 -0.24 12.77
CA GLY A 122 -5.34 0.90 13.23
C GLY A 122 -6.12 1.88 14.10
N ASP A 123 -5.39 2.66 14.88
CA ASP A 123 -5.93 3.72 15.76
C ASP A 123 -5.77 5.08 15.06
N TYR A 124 -6.86 5.64 14.54
CA TYR A 124 -6.79 6.89 13.79
C TYR A 124 -6.05 8.02 14.52
N LYS A 125 -6.04 8.04 15.85
CA LYS A 125 -5.36 9.08 16.66
C LYS A 125 -3.85 9.11 16.49
N LYS A 126 -3.25 8.01 16.06
CA LYS A 126 -1.82 7.90 15.85
C LYS A 126 -1.39 8.26 14.43
N ILE A 127 -2.34 8.41 13.52
CA ILE A 127 -2.07 8.67 12.11
C ILE A 127 -1.29 9.98 11.92
N ARG A 128 -0.35 9.94 10.98
CA ARG A 128 0.29 11.11 10.38
C ARG A 128 0.11 11.02 8.88
N PHE A 129 -0.18 12.17 8.24
CA PHE A 129 -0.37 12.20 6.81
C PHE A 129 0.89 12.64 6.08
N THR A 130 0.99 12.24 4.82
CA THR A 130 1.84 12.86 3.82
C THR A 130 1.01 13.01 2.54
N PHE A 131 1.16 14.13 1.85
CA PHE A 131 0.36 14.42 0.67
C PHE A 131 1.22 14.44 -0.58
N GLN A 132 0.69 13.85 -1.66
CA GLN A 132 1.27 13.95 -2.99
C GLN A 132 0.32 14.75 -3.85
N GLU A 133 0.78 15.91 -4.32
CA GLU A 133 0.00 16.78 -5.19
C GLU A 133 0.55 16.75 -6.62
N TYR A 134 -0.37 16.72 -7.61
CA TYR A 134 -0.03 16.77 -9.01
C TYR A 134 -1.09 17.52 -9.79
N PHE A 135 -0.73 18.67 -10.31
CA PHE A 135 -1.64 19.56 -11.02
C PHE A 135 -1.13 19.85 -12.42
N ARG A 136 -2.04 20.25 -13.30
CA ARG A 136 -1.73 20.74 -14.65
C ARG A 136 -0.80 21.97 -14.58
N ARG A 137 -0.18 22.30 -15.69
CA ARG A 137 0.64 23.52 -15.77
C ARG A 137 -0.20 24.76 -15.46
N MET A 138 0.25 25.60 -14.55
CA MET A 138 -0.49 26.75 -14.05
C MET A 138 -0.51 27.91 -15.05
N ASN A 139 0.63 28.17 -15.71
CA ASN A 139 0.84 29.36 -16.51
C ASN A 139 0.46 30.64 -15.72
N GLU A 140 -0.03 31.68 -16.38
CA GLU A 140 -0.54 32.90 -15.75
C GLU A 140 -2.07 32.89 -15.54
N ASP A 141 -2.72 31.74 -15.66
CA ASP A 141 -4.16 31.61 -15.53
C ASP A 141 -4.61 31.46 -14.06
N PRO A 142 -5.28 32.46 -13.47
CA PRO A 142 -5.74 32.39 -12.09
C PRO A 142 -6.71 31.24 -11.82
N LYS A 143 -7.48 30.79 -12.81
CA LYS A 143 -8.39 29.64 -12.66
C LYS A 143 -7.63 28.34 -12.50
N ARG A 144 -6.48 28.21 -13.15
CA ARG A 144 -5.60 27.04 -12.95
C ARG A 144 -5.03 27.02 -11.54
N TRP A 145 -4.61 28.17 -11.01
CA TRP A 145 -4.11 28.32 -9.64
C TRP A 145 -5.18 28.08 -8.56
N SER A 146 -6.45 28.27 -8.87
CA SER A 146 -7.51 28.00 -7.91
C SER A 146 -7.66 26.51 -7.54
N GLN A 147 -7.23 25.59 -8.42
CA GLN A 147 -7.35 24.15 -8.15
C GLN A 147 -6.43 23.66 -7.03
N PRO A 148 -5.09 23.87 -7.07
CA PRO A 148 -4.23 23.51 -5.95
C PRO A 148 -4.59 24.26 -4.66
N PHE A 149 -5.01 25.53 -4.78
CA PHE A 149 -5.42 26.31 -3.60
C PHE A 149 -6.68 25.72 -2.94
N ALA A 150 -7.69 25.33 -3.72
CA ALA A 150 -8.89 24.67 -3.20
C ALA A 150 -8.58 23.30 -2.57
N ALA A 151 -7.73 22.48 -3.21
CA ALA A 151 -7.28 21.21 -2.66
C ALA A 151 -6.53 21.40 -1.34
N LEU A 152 -5.62 22.35 -1.27
CA LEU A 152 -4.89 22.69 -0.04
C LEU A 152 -5.83 23.11 1.08
N LEU A 153 -6.84 23.95 0.80
CA LEU A 153 -7.84 24.35 1.79
C LEU A 153 -8.66 23.15 2.28
N GLY A 154 -9.01 22.21 1.39
CA GLY A 154 -9.71 20.99 1.75
C GLY A 154 -8.87 20.11 2.68
N ALA A 155 -7.60 19.86 2.33
CA ALA A 155 -6.68 19.11 3.16
C ALA A 155 -6.41 19.78 4.51
N TYR A 156 -6.29 21.12 4.53
CA TYR A 156 -6.17 21.88 5.77
C TYR A 156 -7.42 21.75 6.67
N ASN A 157 -8.61 21.87 6.08
CA ASN A 157 -9.88 21.69 6.80
C ASN A 157 -9.96 20.30 7.46
N ALA A 158 -9.63 19.24 6.71
CA ALA A 158 -9.65 17.88 7.22
C ALA A 158 -8.63 17.66 8.35
N GLN A 159 -7.40 18.17 8.22
CA GLN A 159 -6.38 18.06 9.25
C GLN A 159 -6.81 18.74 10.56
N ILE A 160 -7.36 19.95 10.47
CA ILE A 160 -7.85 20.68 11.64
C ILE A 160 -9.07 19.96 12.24
N GLY A 161 -10.00 19.50 11.39
CA GLY A 161 -11.21 18.80 11.80
C GLY A 161 -10.92 17.50 12.56
N PHE A 162 -9.96 16.71 12.09
CA PHE A 162 -9.53 15.47 12.77
C PHE A 162 -8.48 15.71 13.88
N GLY A 163 -7.85 16.88 13.94
CA GLY A 163 -6.72 17.14 14.85
C GLY A 163 -5.48 16.33 14.52
N LEU A 164 -5.28 15.96 13.24
CA LEU A 164 -4.20 15.11 12.79
C LEU A 164 -3.30 15.86 11.81
N PRO A 165 -1.96 15.93 12.04
CA PRO A 165 -1.05 16.67 11.19
C PRO A 165 -0.54 15.85 10.01
N SER A 166 -0.20 16.55 8.92
CA SER A 166 0.72 16.05 7.92
C SER A 166 2.17 16.30 8.30
N ILE A 167 3.06 15.39 7.94
CA ILE A 167 4.50 15.52 8.17
C ILE A 167 5.22 16.21 7.01
N GLY A 168 4.54 16.36 5.89
CA GLY A 168 5.07 16.96 4.67
C GLY A 168 4.37 16.42 3.44
N GLY A 169 5.02 16.51 2.30
CA GLY A 169 4.48 16.04 1.05
C GLY A 169 5.38 16.48 -0.11
N LYS A 170 4.86 16.33 -1.31
CA LYS A 170 5.51 16.77 -2.54
C LYS A 170 4.44 17.26 -3.50
N ASP A 171 4.71 18.38 -4.12
CA ASP A 171 3.84 18.96 -5.15
C ASP A 171 4.54 19.03 -6.52
N SER A 172 3.74 19.08 -7.57
CA SER A 172 4.19 19.31 -8.93
C SER A 172 3.09 19.93 -9.76
N MET A 173 3.45 20.93 -10.57
CA MET A 173 2.55 21.64 -11.48
C MET A 173 2.92 21.35 -12.95
N SER A 174 3.35 20.12 -13.25
CA SER A 174 3.81 19.69 -14.57
C SER A 174 2.86 18.74 -15.31
N GLY A 175 1.65 18.55 -14.80
CA GLY A 175 0.68 17.56 -15.26
C GLY A 175 -0.09 17.97 -16.54
N THR A 176 0.60 18.54 -17.52
CA THR A 176 0.05 18.85 -18.85
C THR A 176 0.93 18.21 -19.92
N PHE A 177 0.33 17.42 -20.78
CA PHE A 177 0.99 16.85 -21.96
C PHE A 177 0.17 17.18 -23.21
N ASN A 178 0.68 18.05 -24.08
CA ASN A 178 -0.05 18.62 -25.19
C ASN A 178 -1.37 19.26 -24.70
N ASP A 179 -2.49 18.77 -25.16
CA ASP A 179 -3.85 19.24 -24.81
C ASP A 179 -4.47 18.44 -23.66
N ILE A 180 -3.76 17.50 -23.06
CA ILE A 180 -4.22 16.67 -21.96
C ILE A 180 -3.73 17.23 -20.64
N ASP A 181 -4.65 17.59 -19.77
CA ASP A 181 -4.39 17.97 -18.38
C ASP A 181 -4.74 16.80 -17.44
N VAL A 182 -3.90 16.55 -16.43
CA VAL A 182 -4.27 15.64 -15.34
C VAL A 182 -5.44 16.21 -14.53
N PRO A 183 -6.31 15.39 -13.94
CA PRO A 183 -7.29 15.87 -12.98
C PRO A 183 -6.57 16.55 -11.80
N PRO A 184 -7.23 17.50 -11.11
CA PRO A 184 -6.69 18.05 -9.87
C PRO A 184 -6.39 16.90 -8.90
N THR A 185 -5.13 16.71 -8.53
CA THR A 185 -4.71 15.55 -7.75
C THR A 185 -4.11 15.98 -6.42
N LEU A 186 -4.74 15.57 -5.32
CA LEU A 186 -4.16 15.50 -4.00
C LEU A 186 -4.43 14.09 -3.46
N VAL A 187 -3.38 13.28 -3.40
CA VAL A 187 -3.43 11.96 -2.77
C VAL A 187 -3.02 12.10 -1.31
N SER A 188 -3.87 11.63 -0.41
CA SER A 188 -3.53 11.51 1.01
C SER A 188 -2.97 10.13 1.28
N PHE A 189 -1.82 10.07 1.96
CA PHE A 189 -1.29 8.85 2.54
C PHE A 189 -1.36 8.96 4.06
N ALA A 190 -2.09 8.03 4.68
CA ALA A 190 -2.16 7.88 6.14
C ALA A 190 -1.17 6.82 6.59
N VAL A 191 -0.34 7.15 7.58
CA VAL A 191 0.64 6.23 8.16
C VAL A 191 0.33 6.04 9.64
N ASP A 192 0.29 4.78 10.10
CA ASP A 192 0.06 4.39 11.48
C ASP A 192 1.02 3.29 11.92
N VAL A 193 1.04 3.04 13.22
CA VAL A 193 1.81 1.97 13.87
C VAL A 193 0.90 1.20 14.82
N ALA A 194 0.88 -0.14 14.66
CA ALA A 194 0.05 -1.03 15.47
C ALA A 194 0.83 -2.28 15.91
N LYS A 195 0.16 -3.20 16.61
CA LYS A 195 0.66 -4.54 16.87
C LYS A 195 0.06 -5.53 15.86
N GLU A 196 0.85 -6.51 15.44
CA GLU A 196 0.42 -7.54 14.48
C GLU A 196 -0.91 -8.21 14.91
N GLN A 197 -1.05 -8.48 16.21
CA GLN A 197 -2.24 -9.14 16.76
C GLN A 197 -3.52 -8.30 16.71
N ASP A 198 -3.38 -6.98 16.52
CA ASP A 198 -4.50 -6.02 16.49
C ASP A 198 -5.07 -5.85 15.07
N ILE A 199 -4.45 -6.50 14.09
CA ILE A 199 -4.77 -6.36 12.67
C ILE A 199 -5.81 -7.40 12.25
N ILE A 200 -6.83 -6.98 11.50
CA ILE A 200 -7.81 -7.84 10.86
C ILE A 200 -7.71 -7.70 9.34
N THR A 201 -8.08 -8.75 8.61
CA THR A 201 -8.05 -8.77 7.14
C THR A 201 -9.45 -8.62 6.55
N PRO A 202 -9.59 -8.02 5.33
CA PRO A 202 -10.90 -7.59 4.81
C PRO A 202 -11.78 -8.68 4.20
N GLU A 203 -11.26 -9.88 3.92
CA GLU A 203 -12.09 -10.96 3.37
C GLU A 203 -13.12 -11.48 4.38
N LEU A 204 -14.31 -11.88 3.91
CA LEU A 204 -15.35 -12.50 4.72
C LEU A 204 -14.86 -13.81 5.36
N LYS A 205 -15.19 -14.05 6.62
CA LYS A 205 -14.65 -15.15 7.44
C LYS A 205 -15.53 -16.39 7.51
N ALA A 206 -16.83 -16.21 7.74
CA ALA A 206 -17.71 -17.36 7.95
C ALA A 206 -19.17 -17.09 7.57
N ALA A 207 -19.83 -18.08 6.96
CA ALA A 207 -21.26 -18.03 6.74
C ALA A 207 -22.03 -18.00 8.07
N GLY A 208 -23.15 -17.29 8.09
CA GLY A 208 -23.94 -17.03 9.29
C GLY A 208 -23.53 -15.80 10.08
N ASN A 209 -22.38 -15.18 9.76
CA ASN A 209 -22.02 -13.88 10.30
C ASN A 209 -22.88 -12.78 9.70
N GLU A 210 -23.12 -11.71 10.47
CA GLU A 210 -23.89 -10.57 10.02
C GLU A 210 -23.00 -9.48 9.44
N LEU A 211 -23.55 -8.72 8.50
CA LEU A 211 -22.90 -7.58 7.88
C LEU A 211 -23.57 -6.31 8.38
N LEU A 212 -22.81 -5.48 9.09
CA LEU A 212 -23.27 -4.19 9.58
C LEU A 212 -22.65 -3.05 8.77
N TYR A 213 -23.46 -2.05 8.50
CA TYR A 213 -23.11 -0.86 7.72
C TYR A 213 -23.10 0.35 8.64
N PHE A 214 -21.94 1.00 8.75
CA PHE A 214 -21.69 2.16 9.57
C PHE A 214 -21.61 3.40 8.70
N THR A 215 -22.34 4.45 9.04
CA THR A 215 -22.42 5.67 8.24
C THR A 215 -21.85 6.87 8.98
N ILE A 216 -21.22 7.76 8.22
CA ILE A 216 -20.80 9.07 8.69
C ILE A 216 -21.90 10.11 8.42
N ASP A 217 -21.92 11.15 9.24
CA ASP A 217 -22.76 12.33 9.02
C ASP A 217 -21.99 13.38 8.21
N LYS A 218 -22.74 14.16 7.43
CA LYS A 218 -22.25 15.30 6.63
C LYS A 218 -23.04 16.54 7.01
N ASP A 219 -22.40 17.69 6.90
CA ASP A 219 -23.09 18.98 7.04
C ASP A 219 -23.82 19.40 5.73
N GLU A 220 -24.42 20.58 5.75
CA GLU A 220 -25.15 21.15 4.61
C GLU A 220 -24.27 21.45 3.38
N TYR A 221 -22.93 21.38 3.53
CA TYR A 221 -21.94 21.57 2.47
C TYR A 221 -21.28 20.26 2.04
N ASP A 222 -21.81 19.10 2.45
CA ASP A 222 -21.22 17.78 2.23
C ASP A 222 -19.82 17.60 2.85
N VAL A 223 -19.49 18.38 3.87
CA VAL A 223 -18.27 18.18 4.65
C VAL A 223 -18.57 17.18 5.77
N PRO A 224 -17.70 16.19 6.02
CA PRO A 224 -17.88 15.24 7.11
C PRO A 224 -18.00 15.94 8.49
N VAL A 225 -18.95 15.50 9.31
CA VAL A 225 -19.04 15.95 10.70
C VAL A 225 -17.92 15.28 11.50
N TYR A 226 -16.75 15.87 11.51
CA TYR A 226 -15.50 15.26 12.04
C TYR A 226 -15.67 14.69 13.45
N ALA A 227 -16.38 15.38 14.34
CA ALA A 227 -16.61 14.91 15.70
C ALA A 227 -17.42 13.59 15.75
N GLN A 228 -18.37 13.40 14.82
CA GLN A 228 -19.13 12.17 14.70
C GLN A 228 -18.25 11.06 14.08
N VAL A 229 -17.50 11.37 13.02
CA VAL A 229 -16.58 10.42 12.37
C VAL A 229 -15.56 9.89 13.37
N MET A 230 -14.94 10.76 14.16
CA MET A 230 -13.97 10.37 15.19
C MET A 230 -14.56 9.42 16.23
N LYS A 231 -15.79 9.69 16.71
CA LYS A 231 -16.49 8.79 17.64
C LYS A 231 -16.78 7.44 17.01
N LEU A 232 -17.21 7.44 15.75
CA LEU A 232 -17.50 6.20 15.01
C LEU A 232 -16.24 5.35 14.85
N TYR A 233 -15.13 5.96 14.46
CA TYR A 233 -13.87 5.24 14.24
C TYR A 233 -13.24 4.76 15.55
N ASP A 234 -13.40 5.48 16.65
CA ASP A 234 -13.06 5.00 17.99
C ASP A 234 -13.88 3.75 18.38
N ALA A 235 -15.18 3.75 18.11
CA ALA A 235 -16.05 2.62 18.40
C ALA A 235 -15.67 1.40 17.50
N VAL A 236 -15.47 1.61 16.21
CA VAL A 236 -15.07 0.54 15.28
C VAL A 236 -13.71 -0.06 15.69
N HIS A 237 -12.72 0.79 15.96
CA HIS A 237 -11.41 0.32 16.43
C HIS A 237 -11.55 -0.52 17.72
N ALA A 238 -12.27 -0.04 18.72
CA ALA A 238 -12.49 -0.76 19.97
C ALA A 238 -13.21 -2.11 19.77
N LEU A 239 -14.17 -2.19 18.84
CA LEU A 239 -14.90 -3.41 18.51
C LEU A 239 -14.00 -4.43 17.78
N ILE A 240 -13.11 -3.96 16.91
CA ILE A 240 -12.07 -4.81 16.29
C ILE A 240 -11.16 -5.40 17.37
N GLN A 241 -10.63 -4.56 18.28
CA GLN A 241 -9.74 -5.01 19.35
C GLN A 241 -10.39 -6.05 20.30
N LYS A 242 -11.73 -6.02 20.44
CA LYS A 242 -12.49 -6.99 21.22
C LYS A 242 -12.89 -8.25 20.43
N GLY A 243 -12.58 -8.31 19.13
CA GLY A 243 -13.01 -9.39 18.25
C GLY A 243 -14.54 -9.42 18.03
N ALA A 244 -15.23 -8.29 18.21
CA ALA A 244 -16.63 -8.15 17.85
C ALA A 244 -16.81 -7.81 16.36
N ILE A 245 -15.79 -7.24 15.73
CA ILE A 245 -15.66 -7.10 14.27
C ILE A 245 -14.45 -7.93 13.84
N VAL A 246 -14.63 -8.81 12.86
CA VAL A 246 -13.59 -9.76 12.40
C VAL A 246 -13.12 -9.49 10.98
N SER A 247 -13.85 -8.68 10.23
CA SER A 247 -13.51 -8.20 8.90
C SER A 247 -14.18 -6.86 8.68
N ALA A 248 -13.54 -5.92 8.00
CA ALA A 248 -14.11 -4.62 7.69
C ALA A 248 -13.55 -4.08 6.36
N TYR A 249 -14.35 -3.24 5.70
CA TYR A 249 -14.00 -2.60 4.43
C TYR A 249 -14.51 -1.15 4.43
N ALA A 250 -13.63 -0.21 4.10
CA ALA A 250 -14.01 1.19 3.93
C ALA A 250 -14.64 1.41 2.54
N LEU A 251 -15.78 2.08 2.49
CA LEU A 251 -16.42 2.40 1.22
C LEU A 251 -15.72 3.60 0.56
N ASP A 252 -15.78 3.61 -0.74
CA ASP A 252 -15.22 4.63 -1.63
C ASP A 252 -16.32 5.28 -2.51
N GLY A 253 -15.96 5.79 -3.67
CA GLY A 253 -16.86 6.38 -4.65
C GLY A 253 -17.84 5.41 -5.33
N LYS A 254 -17.82 4.13 -4.96
CA LYS A 254 -18.56 3.05 -5.66
C LYS A 254 -19.56 2.27 -4.80
N GLY A 255 -19.75 2.72 -3.58
CA GLY A 255 -20.81 2.21 -2.71
C GLY A 255 -20.61 0.81 -2.13
N LEU A 256 -21.71 0.28 -1.57
CA LEU A 256 -21.69 -0.95 -0.78
C LEU A 256 -21.54 -2.21 -1.65
N ALA A 257 -22.08 -2.23 -2.86
CA ALA A 257 -22.04 -3.41 -3.73
C ALA A 257 -20.60 -3.81 -4.10
N ALA A 258 -19.76 -2.84 -4.47
CA ALA A 258 -18.35 -3.05 -4.74
C ALA A 258 -17.58 -3.55 -3.50
N ALA A 259 -17.84 -2.96 -2.33
CA ALA A 259 -17.22 -3.37 -1.07
C ALA A 259 -17.56 -4.82 -0.69
N LEU A 260 -18.85 -5.18 -0.72
CA LEU A 260 -19.32 -6.53 -0.43
C LEU A 260 -18.72 -7.58 -1.39
N ALA A 261 -18.64 -7.23 -2.68
CA ALA A 261 -18.06 -8.13 -3.67
C ALA A 261 -16.56 -8.38 -3.41
N LYS A 262 -15.79 -7.32 -3.17
CA LYS A 262 -14.36 -7.43 -2.88
C LYS A 262 -14.11 -8.24 -1.60
N MET A 263 -14.90 -8.04 -0.55
CA MET A 263 -14.83 -8.85 0.68
C MET A 263 -15.15 -10.33 0.44
N ALA A 264 -16.11 -10.64 -0.44
CA ALA A 264 -16.57 -11.99 -0.72
C ALA A 264 -15.58 -12.85 -1.52
N PHE A 265 -14.81 -12.22 -2.45
CA PHE A 265 -13.99 -12.93 -3.42
C PHE A 265 -12.89 -13.79 -2.80
N GLY A 266 -12.22 -13.32 -1.75
CA GLY A 266 -11.06 -13.97 -1.15
C GLY A 266 -11.33 -15.36 -0.59
N ASN A 267 -12.51 -15.58 -0.01
CA ASN A 267 -12.94 -16.88 0.53
C ASN A 267 -14.11 -17.48 -0.24
N LYS A 268 -14.60 -16.80 -1.28
CA LYS A 268 -15.77 -17.19 -2.09
C LYS A 268 -17.02 -17.45 -1.24
N LEU A 269 -17.22 -16.63 -0.21
CA LEU A 269 -18.42 -16.65 0.63
C LEU A 269 -19.46 -15.70 0.01
N GLY A 270 -20.72 -16.16 -0.07
CA GLY A 270 -21.79 -15.35 -0.61
C GLY A 270 -22.30 -14.30 0.38
N VAL A 271 -23.12 -13.38 -0.12
CA VAL A 271 -23.76 -12.33 0.67
C VAL A 271 -25.25 -12.28 0.34
N THR A 272 -26.08 -12.31 1.37
CA THR A 272 -27.51 -11.98 1.27
C THR A 272 -27.70 -10.55 1.79
N VAL A 273 -28.10 -9.65 0.90
CA VAL A 273 -28.34 -8.24 1.22
C VAL A 273 -29.76 -8.09 1.75
N ASP A 274 -29.91 -7.29 2.82
CA ASP A 274 -31.21 -7.00 3.39
C ASP A 274 -32.10 -6.15 2.45
N THR A 275 -33.40 -6.39 2.49
CA THR A 275 -34.36 -5.77 1.57
C THR A 275 -34.59 -4.27 1.80
N ASP A 276 -34.17 -3.73 2.93
CA ASP A 276 -34.21 -2.31 3.23
C ASP A 276 -32.96 -1.53 2.81
N VAL A 277 -31.94 -2.22 2.28
CA VAL A 277 -30.78 -1.58 1.66
C VAL A 277 -31.19 -1.00 0.29
N THR A 278 -31.10 0.31 0.19
CA THR A 278 -31.52 1.01 -1.02
C THR A 278 -30.51 0.88 -2.16
N THR A 279 -30.98 1.09 -3.38
CA THR A 279 -30.14 1.11 -4.58
C THR A 279 -29.03 2.18 -4.48
N ASP A 280 -29.35 3.35 -3.91
CA ASP A 280 -28.36 4.40 -3.69
C ASP A 280 -27.29 3.94 -2.69
N THR A 281 -27.67 3.26 -1.62
CA THR A 281 -26.67 2.67 -0.68
C THR A 281 -25.76 1.66 -1.38
N LEU A 282 -26.28 0.90 -2.33
CA LEU A 282 -25.49 -0.09 -3.07
C LEU A 282 -24.49 0.54 -4.03
N PHE A 283 -24.88 1.61 -4.77
CA PHE A 283 -24.11 2.08 -5.92
C PHE A 283 -23.69 3.55 -5.89
N ALA A 284 -24.22 4.37 -4.98
CA ALA A 284 -23.76 5.75 -4.81
C ALA A 284 -22.51 5.82 -3.90
N PRO A 285 -21.73 6.90 -3.99
CA PRO A 285 -20.53 7.09 -3.18
C PRO A 285 -20.81 6.97 -1.68
N GLY A 286 -19.95 6.22 -1.00
CA GLY A 286 -20.04 5.97 0.44
C GLY A 286 -18.77 6.32 1.23
N PHE A 287 -17.97 7.25 0.75
CA PHE A 287 -16.70 7.62 1.38
C PHE A 287 -16.80 7.79 2.89
N GLY A 288 -15.89 7.13 3.62
CA GLY A 288 -15.84 7.17 5.08
C GLY A 288 -16.83 6.24 5.79
N ASN A 289 -17.84 5.72 5.07
CA ASN A 289 -18.68 4.65 5.59
C ASN A 289 -17.89 3.33 5.65
N ILE A 290 -18.31 2.44 6.52
CA ILE A 290 -17.64 1.14 6.72
C ILE A 290 -18.69 0.04 6.65
N VAL A 291 -18.38 -1.06 5.98
CA VAL A 291 -19.09 -2.33 6.14
C VAL A 291 -18.20 -3.29 6.92
N ALA A 292 -18.77 -3.96 7.92
CA ALA A 292 -18.03 -4.88 8.76
C ALA A 292 -18.78 -6.20 8.97
N GLU A 293 -18.01 -7.28 9.04
CA GLU A 293 -18.50 -8.61 9.40
C GLU A 293 -18.42 -8.81 10.90
N VAL A 294 -19.54 -9.17 11.49
CA VAL A 294 -19.75 -9.41 12.92
C VAL A 294 -20.09 -10.88 13.13
N PRO A 295 -19.36 -11.61 13.99
CA PRO A 295 -19.66 -13.00 14.28
C PRO A 295 -21.09 -13.19 14.81
N ALA A 296 -21.70 -14.30 14.46
CA ALA A 296 -23.02 -14.66 14.96
C ALA A 296 -23.05 -14.58 16.50
N GLY A 297 -24.04 -13.86 17.04
CA GLY A 297 -24.20 -13.63 18.49
C GLY A 297 -23.44 -12.43 19.07
N LYS A 298 -22.62 -11.72 18.28
CA LYS A 298 -21.90 -10.49 18.70
C LYS A 298 -22.61 -9.19 18.31
N THR A 299 -23.65 -9.26 17.51
CA THR A 299 -24.35 -8.08 16.96
C THR A 299 -24.94 -7.18 18.05
N ALA A 300 -25.48 -7.77 19.11
CA ALA A 300 -26.01 -7.00 20.24
C ALA A 300 -24.92 -6.15 20.94
N GLU A 301 -23.71 -6.71 21.09
CA GLU A 301 -22.55 -5.99 21.65
C GLU A 301 -22.17 -4.78 20.78
N VAL A 302 -22.23 -4.93 19.46
CA VAL A 302 -21.94 -3.83 18.52
C VAL A 302 -22.97 -2.72 18.64
N TYR A 303 -24.27 -3.06 18.61
CA TYR A 303 -25.34 -2.06 18.76
C TYR A 303 -25.28 -1.35 20.12
N GLU A 304 -24.99 -2.07 21.21
CA GLU A 304 -24.82 -1.47 22.54
C GLU A 304 -23.63 -0.50 22.56
N ALA A 305 -22.49 -0.87 21.98
CA ALA A 305 -21.32 0.02 21.91
C ALA A 305 -21.63 1.31 21.14
N LEU A 306 -22.32 1.21 19.99
CA LEU A 306 -22.75 2.38 19.20
C LEU A 306 -23.79 3.23 19.94
N HIS A 307 -24.73 2.59 20.63
CA HIS A 307 -25.70 3.30 21.47
C HIS A 307 -25.01 4.12 22.57
N ASN A 308 -24.08 3.51 23.29
CA ASN A 308 -23.32 4.17 24.36
C ASN A 308 -22.44 5.32 23.83
N ALA A 309 -21.99 5.26 22.57
CA ALA A 309 -21.28 6.33 21.89
C ALA A 309 -22.20 7.44 21.33
N GLY A 310 -23.54 7.27 21.42
CA GLY A 310 -24.54 8.18 20.84
C GLY A 310 -24.64 8.07 19.31
N LEU A 311 -24.34 6.88 18.74
CA LEU A 311 -24.24 6.62 17.31
C LEU A 311 -25.27 5.57 16.82
N SER A 312 -26.37 5.39 17.53
CA SER A 312 -27.40 4.39 17.17
C SER A 312 -27.99 4.58 15.78
N ALA A 313 -28.07 5.82 15.29
CA ALA A 313 -28.56 6.14 13.96
C ALA A 313 -27.54 5.85 12.85
N ASN A 314 -26.27 5.65 13.21
CA ASN A 314 -25.16 5.50 12.29
C ASN A 314 -24.77 4.02 12.05
N VAL A 315 -25.57 3.08 12.53
CA VAL A 315 -25.37 1.65 12.29
C VAL A 315 -26.68 1.00 11.89
N LYS A 316 -26.62 0.19 10.81
CA LYS A 316 -27.75 -0.65 10.38
C LYS A 316 -27.24 -1.98 9.86
N ARG A 317 -28.10 -2.97 9.86
CA ARG A 317 -27.79 -4.25 9.24
C ARG A 317 -27.81 -4.07 7.71
N ALA A 318 -26.80 -4.61 7.02
CA ALA A 318 -26.71 -4.61 5.57
C ALA A 318 -27.04 -6.01 4.97
N GLY A 319 -26.92 -7.07 5.78
CA GLY A 319 -27.17 -8.41 5.31
C GLY A 319 -26.46 -9.46 6.16
N ALA A 320 -26.21 -10.60 5.55
CA ALA A 320 -25.50 -11.73 6.17
C ALA A 320 -24.61 -12.46 5.17
N VAL A 321 -23.57 -13.08 5.68
CA VAL A 321 -22.70 -13.97 4.91
C VAL A 321 -23.39 -15.33 4.73
N ASN A 322 -23.42 -15.86 3.49
CA ASN A 322 -24.04 -17.13 3.16
C ASN A 322 -23.04 -18.12 2.52
N GLU A 323 -23.43 -19.41 2.46
CA GLU A 323 -22.63 -20.49 1.88
C GLU A 323 -22.91 -20.70 0.37
N GLU A 324 -23.88 -19.98 -0.20
CA GLU A 324 -24.36 -20.26 -1.57
C GLU A 324 -23.39 -19.79 -2.67
N ALA A 325 -22.26 -19.17 -2.28
CA ALA A 325 -21.31 -18.54 -3.20
C ALA A 325 -22.01 -17.63 -4.24
N ALA A 326 -22.96 -16.82 -3.77
CA ALA A 326 -23.75 -15.89 -4.58
C ALA A 326 -24.08 -14.62 -3.81
N PHE A 327 -24.23 -13.51 -4.54
CA PHE A 327 -24.87 -12.30 -4.05
C PHE A 327 -26.37 -12.42 -4.27
N ILE A 328 -27.15 -12.25 -3.20
CA ILE A 328 -28.61 -12.33 -3.22
C ILE A 328 -29.15 -10.98 -2.75
N CYS A 329 -29.96 -10.32 -3.58
CA CYS A 329 -30.58 -9.05 -3.28
C CYS A 329 -32.03 -9.06 -3.82
N GLY A 330 -33.01 -9.26 -2.94
CA GLY A 330 -34.39 -9.55 -3.34
C GLY A 330 -34.45 -10.77 -4.26
N ASP A 331 -35.01 -10.60 -5.45
CA ASP A 331 -35.11 -11.66 -6.46
C ASP A 331 -33.81 -11.87 -7.28
N MET A 332 -32.85 -10.95 -7.15
CA MET A 332 -31.57 -11.06 -7.87
C MET A 332 -30.67 -12.07 -7.20
N LYS A 333 -30.14 -13.00 -8.00
CA LYS A 333 -29.07 -13.91 -7.62
C LYS A 333 -27.92 -13.83 -8.63
N LEU A 334 -26.74 -13.43 -8.17
CA LEU A 334 -25.53 -13.32 -8.95
C LEU A 334 -24.45 -14.26 -8.38
N ALA A 335 -24.02 -15.25 -9.15
CA ALA A 335 -22.95 -16.16 -8.71
C ALA A 335 -21.63 -15.42 -8.51
N ILE A 336 -20.86 -15.79 -7.49
CA ILE A 336 -19.55 -15.16 -7.20
C ILE A 336 -18.61 -15.30 -8.40
N ASP A 337 -18.56 -16.46 -9.07
CA ASP A 337 -17.67 -16.66 -10.21
C ASP A 337 -18.05 -15.75 -11.41
N GLU A 338 -19.34 -15.46 -11.62
CA GLU A 338 -19.79 -14.51 -12.64
C GLU A 338 -19.36 -13.07 -12.26
N ALA A 339 -19.57 -12.68 -11.02
CA ALA A 339 -19.12 -11.39 -10.50
C ALA A 339 -17.59 -11.24 -10.57
N LEU A 340 -16.87 -12.30 -10.19
CA LEU A 340 -15.41 -12.35 -10.24
C LEU A 340 -14.89 -12.18 -11.67
N ASN A 341 -15.51 -12.84 -12.65
CA ASN A 341 -15.16 -12.68 -14.07
C ASN A 341 -15.36 -11.25 -14.56
N ALA A 342 -16.45 -10.58 -14.16
CA ALA A 342 -16.65 -9.17 -14.49
C ALA A 342 -15.56 -8.27 -13.86
N TRP A 343 -15.22 -8.53 -12.60
CA TRP A 343 -14.21 -7.76 -11.86
C TRP A 343 -12.79 -7.94 -12.42
N THR A 344 -12.38 -9.16 -12.78
CA THR A 344 -11.05 -9.46 -13.28
C THR A 344 -10.89 -9.18 -14.78
N GLY A 345 -11.98 -9.24 -15.55
CA GLY A 345 -11.92 -9.24 -17.03
C GLY A 345 -11.52 -7.92 -17.68
N THR A 346 -11.76 -6.78 -17.03
CA THR A 346 -11.59 -5.46 -17.65
C THR A 346 -10.12 -5.19 -18.04
N LEU A 347 -9.17 -5.46 -17.16
CA LEU A 347 -7.75 -5.20 -17.39
C LEU A 347 -6.96 -6.44 -17.84
N GLU A 348 -7.56 -7.63 -17.90
CA GLU A 348 -6.86 -8.88 -18.20
C GLU A 348 -6.11 -8.86 -19.56
N LYS A 349 -6.60 -8.09 -20.53
CA LYS A 349 -5.95 -7.94 -21.85
C LYS A 349 -4.70 -7.05 -21.81
N VAL A 350 -4.61 -6.15 -20.85
CA VAL A 350 -3.52 -5.17 -20.71
C VAL A 350 -2.50 -5.65 -19.68
N PHE A 351 -3.00 -6.15 -18.56
CA PHE A 351 -2.22 -6.68 -17.44
C PHE A 351 -2.71 -8.10 -17.12
N PRO A 352 -2.31 -9.11 -17.89
CA PRO A 352 -2.78 -10.47 -17.71
C PRO A 352 -2.31 -11.03 -16.37
N THR A 353 -3.21 -11.71 -15.68
CA THR A 353 -2.90 -12.41 -14.42
C THR A 353 -2.20 -13.75 -14.64
N ARG A 354 -2.17 -14.22 -15.88
CA ARG A 354 -1.49 -15.46 -16.28
C ARG A 354 -0.60 -15.18 -17.47
N ALA A 355 0.61 -15.71 -17.43
CA ALA A 355 1.44 -15.78 -18.62
C ALA A 355 0.74 -16.63 -19.69
N THR A 356 0.94 -16.29 -20.96
CA THR A 356 0.55 -17.16 -22.06
C THR A 356 1.19 -18.53 -21.83
N GLU A 357 0.40 -19.60 -21.93
CA GLU A 357 0.94 -20.95 -21.82
C GLU A 357 2.01 -21.14 -22.88
N ASP A 358 3.26 -21.06 -22.47
CA ASP A 358 4.38 -21.54 -23.27
C ASP A 358 4.27 -23.05 -23.29
N LYS A 359 3.97 -23.61 -24.46
CA LYS A 359 3.87 -25.06 -24.65
C LYS A 359 5.23 -25.73 -24.75
N GLU A 360 6.30 -24.97 -24.73
CA GLU A 360 7.67 -25.51 -24.73
C GLU A 360 8.11 -25.81 -23.30
N GLU A 361 8.42 -27.05 -23.05
CA GLU A 361 9.01 -27.50 -21.79
C GLU A 361 10.40 -26.83 -21.65
N VAL A 362 10.51 -25.88 -20.71
CA VAL A 362 11.79 -25.23 -20.41
C VAL A 362 12.70 -26.29 -19.78
N LYS A 363 13.66 -26.77 -20.52
CA LYS A 363 14.73 -27.60 -19.95
C LYS A 363 15.67 -26.71 -19.16
N THR A 364 15.56 -26.80 -17.84
CA THR A 364 16.53 -26.22 -16.92
C THR A 364 17.64 -27.23 -16.67
N ASP A 365 18.83 -26.95 -17.19
CA ASP A 365 20.01 -27.67 -16.78
C ASP A 365 20.38 -27.24 -15.37
N LEU A 366 20.09 -28.12 -14.40
CA LEU A 366 20.52 -27.89 -13.01
C LEU A 366 22.04 -28.14 -12.96
N TYR A 367 22.77 -27.12 -12.57
CA TYR A 367 24.18 -27.27 -12.27
C TYR A 367 24.38 -28.13 -11.02
N HIS A 368 25.08 -29.23 -11.17
CA HIS A 368 25.54 -30.07 -10.07
C HIS A 368 27.06 -29.91 -9.93
N ALA A 369 27.48 -29.34 -8.81
CA ALA A 369 28.91 -29.29 -8.51
C ALA A 369 29.41 -30.67 -8.10
N ASP A 370 30.47 -31.16 -8.71
CA ASP A 370 31.13 -32.43 -8.36
C ASP A 370 31.75 -32.35 -6.94
N SER A 371 32.11 -31.15 -6.49
CA SER A 371 32.63 -30.89 -5.17
C SER A 371 32.30 -29.48 -4.70
N VAL A 372 32.07 -29.28 -3.41
CA VAL A 372 31.94 -27.97 -2.79
C VAL A 372 33.33 -27.43 -2.49
N TYR A 373 33.65 -26.24 -3.03
CA TYR A 373 34.90 -25.57 -2.70
C TYR A 373 34.95 -25.23 -1.19
N VAL A 374 36.04 -25.56 -0.56
CA VAL A 374 36.27 -25.26 0.87
C VAL A 374 37.46 -24.33 1.00
N CYS A 375 37.24 -23.16 1.60
CA CYS A 375 38.28 -22.17 1.84
C CYS A 375 39.48 -22.79 2.58
N LYS A 376 40.70 -22.50 2.12
CA LYS A 376 41.95 -23.00 2.72
C LYS A 376 42.28 -22.33 4.05
N HIS A 377 41.91 -21.07 4.19
CA HIS A 377 42.17 -20.23 5.38
C HIS A 377 40.90 -20.03 6.19
N LYS A 378 40.50 -21.01 6.98
CA LYS A 378 39.27 -20.97 7.77
C LYS A 378 39.44 -20.03 8.95
N VAL A 379 38.42 -19.18 9.14
CA VAL A 379 38.25 -18.30 10.31
C VAL A 379 36.90 -18.62 10.99
N ALA A 380 36.80 -18.39 12.28
CA ALA A 380 35.59 -18.69 13.05
C ALA A 380 34.43 -17.80 12.59
N ARG A 381 34.70 -16.52 12.35
CA ARG A 381 33.78 -15.54 11.78
C ARG A 381 34.52 -14.73 10.73
N PRO A 382 34.11 -14.77 9.47
CA PRO A 382 34.70 -13.93 8.45
C PRO A 382 34.37 -12.46 8.69
N THR A 383 35.33 -11.59 8.38
CA THR A 383 35.16 -10.13 8.42
C THR A 383 34.94 -9.64 7.00
N VAL A 384 33.91 -8.81 6.82
CA VAL A 384 33.57 -8.19 5.54
C VAL A 384 33.87 -6.71 5.60
N PHE A 385 34.73 -6.22 4.72
CA PHE A 385 34.97 -4.80 4.55
C PHE A 385 34.00 -4.22 3.51
N ILE A 386 33.30 -3.14 3.90
CA ILE A 386 32.33 -2.43 3.07
C ILE A 386 32.80 -0.99 2.89
N PRO A 387 33.43 -0.65 1.75
CA PRO A 387 33.84 0.71 1.43
C PRO A 387 32.62 1.56 1.07
N VAL A 388 32.55 2.77 1.63
CA VAL A 388 31.46 3.74 1.38
C VAL A 388 32.05 5.00 0.76
N PHE A 389 31.46 5.42 -0.35
CA PHE A 389 31.83 6.67 -1.05
C PHE A 389 30.62 7.63 -1.03
N PRO A 390 30.84 8.93 -1.29
CA PRO A 390 29.72 9.86 -1.46
C PRO A 390 28.72 9.37 -2.49
N GLY A 391 27.44 9.22 -2.08
CA GLY A 391 26.37 8.69 -2.92
C GLY A 391 26.12 7.18 -2.78
N THR A 392 26.90 6.45 -1.98
CA THR A 392 26.59 5.07 -1.60
C THR A 392 25.39 5.04 -0.65
N ASN A 393 24.42 4.15 -0.85
CA ASN A 393 23.21 4.05 -0.02
C ASN A 393 22.88 2.65 0.49
N CYS A 394 23.57 1.62 0.07
CA CYS A 394 23.20 0.24 0.38
C CYS A 394 24.15 -0.42 1.40
N GLU A 395 25.00 0.35 2.05
CA GLU A 395 26.01 -0.15 3.02
C GLU A 395 25.38 -0.80 4.25
N TYR A 396 24.29 -0.23 4.78
CA TYR A 396 23.58 -0.77 5.94
C TYR A 396 22.88 -2.08 5.63
N ASP A 397 22.24 -2.19 4.47
CA ASP A 397 21.55 -3.41 4.06
C ASP A 397 22.55 -4.52 3.74
N SER A 398 23.68 -4.17 3.12
CA SER A 398 24.81 -5.07 2.88
C SER A 398 25.39 -5.59 4.19
N ALA A 399 25.66 -4.71 5.15
CA ALA A 399 26.16 -5.09 6.47
C ALA A 399 25.20 -6.07 7.16
N LYS A 400 23.90 -5.75 7.22
CA LYS A 400 22.89 -6.64 7.80
C LYS A 400 22.84 -8.02 7.15
N ALA A 401 22.96 -8.10 5.81
CA ALA A 401 22.94 -9.37 5.12
C ALA A 401 24.10 -10.27 5.52
N PHE A 402 25.31 -9.71 5.60
CA PHE A 402 26.49 -10.46 6.04
C PHE A 402 26.45 -10.82 7.53
N GLU A 403 25.98 -9.93 8.39
CA GLU A 403 25.81 -10.20 9.83
C GLU A 403 24.80 -11.32 10.09
N ARG A 404 23.67 -11.33 9.35
CA ARG A 404 22.70 -12.43 9.38
C ARG A 404 23.29 -13.77 8.94
N ALA A 405 24.25 -13.73 8.02
CA ALA A 405 25.00 -14.91 7.59
C ALA A 405 26.11 -15.33 8.56
N GLY A 406 26.34 -14.58 9.66
CA GLY A 406 27.30 -14.90 10.69
C GLY A 406 28.68 -14.25 10.53
N ALA A 407 28.81 -13.25 9.65
CA ALA A 407 30.04 -12.47 9.50
C ALA A 407 30.10 -11.27 10.47
N ASP A 408 31.29 -10.72 10.65
CA ASP A 408 31.50 -9.38 11.24
C ASP A 408 31.70 -8.38 10.10
N THR A 409 31.23 -7.12 10.27
CA THR A 409 31.34 -6.10 9.22
C THR A 409 32.20 -4.92 9.65
N ILE A 410 32.98 -4.37 8.71
CA ILE A 410 33.73 -3.11 8.86
C ILE A 410 33.23 -2.17 7.79
N VAL A 411 32.45 -1.17 8.17
CA VAL A 411 31.98 -0.13 7.28
C VAL A 411 32.83 1.12 7.45
N LYS A 412 33.44 1.61 6.38
CA LYS A 412 34.29 2.80 6.40
C LYS A 412 33.94 3.77 5.26
N VAL A 413 33.85 5.04 5.60
CA VAL A 413 33.58 6.12 4.66
C VAL A 413 34.90 6.67 4.11
N PHE A 414 34.99 6.75 2.79
CA PHE A 414 36.08 7.42 2.10
C PHE A 414 35.86 8.95 2.15
N LYS A 415 36.68 9.64 2.92
CA LYS A 415 36.67 11.11 3.03
C LYS A 415 37.47 11.71 1.88
N ASN A 416 36.94 12.72 1.24
CA ASN A 416 37.56 13.35 0.06
C ASN A 416 37.52 14.89 0.06
N LEU A 417 37.34 15.51 1.23
CA LEU A 417 37.24 16.96 1.33
C LEU A 417 38.59 17.67 1.11
N ASN A 418 39.69 17.02 1.46
CA ASN A 418 41.04 17.55 1.28
C ASN A 418 42.05 16.41 1.08
N ALA A 419 43.33 16.77 0.76
CA ALA A 419 44.37 15.78 0.47
C ALA A 419 44.77 14.92 1.68
N GLU A 420 44.56 15.39 2.89
CA GLU A 420 44.86 14.64 4.13
C GLU A 420 43.77 13.59 4.37
N ASP A 421 42.48 13.96 4.24
CA ASP A 421 41.35 13.02 4.32
C ASP A 421 41.51 11.86 3.33
N ILE A 422 41.97 12.15 2.11
CA ILE A 422 42.21 11.11 1.10
C ILE A 422 43.32 10.14 1.55
N ARG A 423 44.42 10.67 2.10
CA ARG A 423 45.53 9.84 2.58
C ARG A 423 45.11 8.97 3.77
N GLU A 424 44.43 9.54 4.74
CA GLU A 424 43.88 8.81 5.88
C GLU A 424 42.90 7.72 5.42
N SER A 425 42.01 8.04 4.49
CA SER A 425 41.04 7.07 3.97
C SER A 425 41.70 5.90 3.26
N VAL A 426 42.75 6.18 2.44
CA VAL A 426 43.55 5.11 1.80
C VAL A 426 44.21 4.21 2.84
N ASP A 427 44.79 4.77 3.89
CA ASP A 427 45.44 4.00 4.94
C ASP A 427 44.42 3.20 5.78
N GLU A 428 43.26 3.80 6.11
CA GLU A 428 42.16 3.09 6.82
C GLU A 428 41.58 1.96 5.98
N PHE A 429 41.33 2.18 4.67
CA PHE A 429 40.83 1.17 3.76
C PHE A 429 41.82 0.03 3.60
N THR A 430 43.10 0.35 3.38
CA THR A 430 44.16 -0.68 3.28
C THR A 430 44.19 -1.56 4.53
N LYS A 431 44.15 -0.95 5.71
CA LYS A 431 44.09 -1.67 7.01
C LYS A 431 42.82 -2.54 7.15
N ALA A 432 41.66 -2.04 6.70
CA ALA A 432 40.43 -2.80 6.74
C ALA A 432 40.47 -4.00 5.78
N ILE A 433 41.03 -3.84 4.57
CA ILE A 433 41.25 -4.91 3.61
C ILE A 433 42.18 -5.99 4.18
N ASP A 434 43.25 -5.60 4.87
CA ASP A 434 44.19 -6.55 5.48
C ASP A 434 43.52 -7.39 6.57
N GLN A 435 42.50 -6.87 7.25
CA GLN A 435 41.74 -7.59 8.28
C GLN A 435 40.61 -8.46 7.71
N ALA A 436 40.09 -8.10 6.55
CA ALA A 436 38.91 -8.72 5.97
C ALA A 436 39.21 -10.02 5.20
N GLN A 437 38.22 -10.90 5.11
CA GLN A 437 38.19 -12.06 4.24
C GLN A 437 37.34 -11.81 2.99
N ILE A 438 36.45 -10.81 3.06
CA ILE A 438 35.54 -10.44 1.96
C ILE A 438 35.57 -8.93 1.81
N ILE A 439 35.55 -8.44 0.57
CA ILE A 439 35.23 -7.05 0.24
C ILE A 439 33.85 -7.03 -0.40
N MET A 440 32.95 -6.21 0.09
CA MET A 440 31.64 -5.97 -0.48
C MET A 440 31.54 -4.53 -0.98
N PHE A 441 31.44 -4.36 -2.31
CA PHE A 441 31.19 -3.07 -2.95
C PHE A 441 29.68 -2.85 -3.04
N PRO A 442 29.10 -1.94 -2.23
CA PRO A 442 27.65 -1.73 -2.19
C PRO A 442 27.16 -0.91 -3.39
N GLY A 443 25.85 -0.98 -3.60
CA GLY A 443 25.18 -0.18 -4.60
C GLY A 443 24.95 1.27 -4.19
N GLY A 444 24.23 2.00 -5.00
CA GLY A 444 23.89 3.40 -4.82
C GLY A 444 24.24 4.23 -6.05
N PHE A 445 24.49 5.53 -5.87
CA PHE A 445 24.75 6.50 -6.95
C PHE A 445 26.05 7.25 -6.72
N SER A 446 27.12 6.56 -6.37
CA SER A 446 28.40 7.21 -6.13
C SER A 446 28.89 7.93 -7.41
N ALA A 447 29.23 9.22 -7.29
CA ALA A 447 29.57 10.12 -8.41
C ALA A 447 28.43 10.43 -9.41
N GLY A 448 27.17 10.15 -9.04
CA GLY A 448 26.01 10.32 -9.94
C GLY A 448 25.82 9.15 -10.89
N ASP A 449 24.66 9.12 -11.53
CA ASP A 449 24.25 8.05 -12.47
C ASP A 449 24.51 8.51 -13.90
N GLU A 450 25.80 8.60 -14.27
CA GLU A 450 26.25 9.05 -15.58
C GLU A 450 26.23 7.90 -16.59
N PRO A 451 26.06 8.19 -17.91
CA PRO A 451 25.94 7.16 -18.96
C PRO A 451 27.10 6.16 -19.02
N GLU A 452 28.27 6.53 -18.54
CA GLU A 452 29.48 5.71 -18.57
C GLU A 452 29.69 4.89 -17.29
N GLY A 453 28.66 4.84 -16.41
CA GLY A 453 28.67 4.07 -15.18
C GLY A 453 29.07 4.86 -13.95
N SER A 454 28.45 4.51 -12.86
CA SER A 454 28.52 5.16 -11.58
C SER A 454 29.63 4.65 -10.65
N ALA A 455 30.45 3.71 -11.11
CA ALA A 455 31.56 3.12 -10.35
C ALA A 455 32.83 3.97 -10.28
N LYS A 456 32.78 5.23 -10.73
CA LYS A 456 33.99 6.09 -10.88
C LYS A 456 34.78 6.26 -9.59
N PHE A 457 34.11 6.42 -8.47
CA PHE A 457 34.82 6.55 -7.16
C PHE A 457 35.50 5.27 -6.77
N PHE A 458 34.81 4.12 -6.87
CA PHE A 458 35.41 2.82 -6.59
C PHE A 458 36.61 2.57 -7.50
N ALA A 459 36.42 2.70 -8.81
CA ALA A 459 37.48 2.46 -9.78
C ALA A 459 38.69 3.39 -9.58
N THR A 460 38.47 4.65 -9.25
CA THR A 460 39.57 5.61 -9.03
C THR A 460 40.30 5.35 -7.73
N ALA A 461 39.62 5.13 -6.64
CA ALA A 461 40.24 4.88 -5.33
C ALA A 461 41.02 3.56 -5.32
N PHE A 462 40.46 2.49 -5.86
CA PHE A 462 41.10 1.18 -5.87
C PHE A 462 42.26 1.03 -6.90
N ARG A 463 42.51 2.06 -7.74
CA ARG A 463 43.76 2.20 -8.50
C ARG A 463 44.93 2.72 -7.67
N ASN A 464 44.70 3.17 -6.45
CA ASN A 464 45.80 3.52 -5.54
C ASN A 464 46.67 2.31 -5.27
N ALA A 465 47.99 2.45 -5.36
CA ALA A 465 48.95 1.35 -5.30
C ALA A 465 48.81 0.53 -4.00
N LYS A 466 48.65 1.17 -2.82
CA LYS A 466 48.47 0.50 -1.52
C LYS A 466 47.19 -0.34 -1.50
N MET A 467 46.08 0.25 -1.94
CA MET A 467 44.79 -0.45 -1.97
C MET A 467 44.80 -1.60 -2.98
N THR A 468 45.34 -1.38 -4.19
CA THR A 468 45.51 -2.43 -5.18
C THR A 468 46.30 -3.60 -4.62
N GLU A 469 47.44 -3.34 -3.98
CA GLU A 469 48.27 -4.39 -3.37
C GLU A 469 47.50 -5.18 -2.29
N ALA A 470 46.79 -4.49 -1.41
CA ALA A 470 46.00 -5.13 -0.36
C ALA A 470 44.87 -6.03 -0.92
N VAL A 471 44.17 -5.55 -1.97
CA VAL A 471 43.14 -6.36 -2.67
C VAL A 471 43.75 -7.57 -3.36
N MET A 472 44.87 -7.40 -4.07
CA MET A 472 45.53 -8.51 -4.73
C MET A 472 46.04 -9.55 -3.74
N LYS A 473 46.56 -9.16 -2.57
CA LYS A 473 46.92 -10.08 -1.47
C LYS A 473 45.67 -10.80 -0.95
N LEU A 474 44.57 -10.08 -0.73
CA LEU A 474 43.33 -10.70 -0.28
C LEU A 474 42.88 -11.81 -1.24
N LEU A 475 42.80 -11.51 -2.53
CA LEU A 475 42.24 -12.41 -3.53
C LEU A 475 43.20 -13.57 -3.91
N ASN A 476 44.49 -13.28 -4.08
CA ASN A 476 45.44 -14.26 -4.64
C ASN A 476 46.21 -15.04 -3.58
N GLU A 477 46.44 -14.46 -2.35
CA GLU A 477 47.28 -15.10 -1.37
C GLU A 477 46.46 -15.60 -0.15
N ARG A 478 45.39 -14.85 0.23
CA ARG A 478 44.59 -15.18 1.41
C ARG A 478 43.28 -15.91 1.10
N ASP A 479 43.05 -16.28 -0.19
CA ASP A 479 41.85 -16.98 -0.65
C ASP A 479 40.54 -16.23 -0.29
N GLY A 480 40.60 -14.89 -0.35
CA GLY A 480 39.49 -14.01 -0.05
C GLY A 480 38.52 -13.82 -1.22
N LEU A 481 37.42 -13.14 -0.97
CA LEU A 481 36.35 -12.92 -1.93
C LEU A 481 36.11 -11.43 -2.14
N ALA A 482 35.60 -11.09 -3.33
CA ALA A 482 35.03 -9.78 -3.62
C ALA A 482 33.63 -9.94 -4.21
N LEU A 483 32.70 -9.11 -3.75
CA LEU A 483 31.34 -9.05 -4.26
C LEU A 483 31.02 -7.59 -4.60
N GLY A 484 30.52 -7.34 -5.80
CA GLY A 484 30.00 -6.04 -6.21
C GLY A 484 28.53 -6.14 -6.58
N ILE A 485 27.74 -5.18 -6.17
CA ILE A 485 26.30 -5.13 -6.50
C ILE A 485 25.97 -3.77 -7.11
N CYS A 486 25.32 -3.78 -8.29
CA CYS A 486 24.85 -2.59 -9.01
C CYS A 486 25.99 -1.59 -9.26
N ASN A 487 26.03 -0.44 -8.58
CA ASN A 487 27.11 0.54 -8.66
C ASN A 487 28.49 -0.02 -8.24
N GLY A 488 28.49 -0.92 -7.29
CA GLY A 488 29.69 -1.66 -6.87
C GLY A 488 30.08 -2.77 -7.82
#